data_adcadd91b7917ecab3c11f674e8dd513
#
_entry.id   adcadd91b7917ecab3c11f674e8dd513
#
_cell.length_a   1.000
_cell.length_b   1.000
_cell.length_c   1.000
_cell.angle_alpha   90.00
_cell.angle_beta   90.00
_cell.angle_gamma   90.00
#
_symmetry.space_group_name_H-M   'P 1'
#
loop_
_entity.id
_entity.type
_entity.pdbx_description
1 polymer ?
#
loop_
_entity_poly.entity_id
_entity_poly.type
_entity_poly.pdbx_seq_one_letter_code
_entity_poly.pdbx_strand_id
1 'polypeptide(L)'
;MLKHLTTAAISAALLGGTAIAAYAQDTITLRATANSNENDEDYDGLVVFKNFVEQASNGAIEVEMFIGTQLCSNGAECMQGVADGSIDIYVSTSGGTSGIFPFVQVLDLPYLMANDRVAEGVLESGTEFVTTMQDMVEETSGGAIKLMTIGNTGGWRNFANTQRRVETPADLEGLKIRTVVADLPQELVRALGASPTPIPWPELFTSFQTGVVEGSKNGITDIMGMKFPDAGLQYLTLDGHAYMGALWFMNGERFNGMSDEQKRVIVDGFYQLQQATFASPKRKSIEAYQAFQDGGGDLYVPTPDQKAMFAEAAQPVYEWFQQNVDGGEAVYNAMTATVEEVEAEIEAQREATIQ
;
A
#
# COMPACT_ATOMS: atom_id res chain seq x y z
N MET A 1 -7.12 -28.19 95.52
CA MET A 1 -6.91 -27.05 94.59
C MET A 1 -6.46 -27.62 93.27
N LEU A 2 -7.39 -27.79 92.33
CA LEU A 2 -7.16 -28.40 91.01
C LEU A 2 -7.01 -27.30 90.02
N LYS A 3 -5.89 -27.30 89.27
CA LYS A 3 -5.70 -26.41 88.12
C LYS A 3 -6.09 -27.14 86.87
N HIS A 4 -7.07 -26.59 86.14
CA HIS A 4 -7.45 -27.06 84.78
C HIS A 4 -6.51 -26.47 83.80
N LEU A 5 -5.85 -27.33 83.03
CA LEU A 5 -5.13 -26.97 81.77
C LEU A 5 -6.07 -27.19 80.61
N THR A 6 -6.39 -26.11 79.91
CA THR A 6 -7.13 -26.13 78.61
C THR A 6 -6.13 -26.14 77.47
N THR A 7 -6.16 -27.22 76.73
CA THR A 7 -5.36 -27.37 75.47
C THR A 7 -6.10 -26.72 74.30
N ALA A 8 -5.51 -25.71 73.69
CA ALA A 8 -6.00 -25.10 72.49
C ALA A 8 -5.41 -25.83 71.24
N ALA A 9 -6.26 -26.43 70.46
CA ALA A 9 -5.88 -27.03 69.21
C ALA A 9 -5.86 -25.93 68.08
N ILE A 10 -4.69 -25.69 67.49
CA ILE A 10 -4.52 -24.79 66.34
C ILE A 10 -4.73 -25.63 65.09
N SER A 11 -5.85 -25.41 64.39
CA SER A 11 -6.08 -25.96 63.06
C SER A 11 -5.36 -25.08 62.00
N ALA A 12 -4.28 -25.59 61.40
CA ALA A 12 -3.60 -24.98 60.31
C ALA A 12 -4.37 -25.33 59.03
N ALA A 13 -5.08 -24.34 58.45
CA ALA A 13 -5.68 -24.45 57.11
C ALA A 13 -4.56 -24.27 56.06
N LEU A 14 -4.21 -25.36 55.39
CA LEU A 14 -3.38 -25.33 54.20
C LEU A 14 -4.19 -24.72 53.01
N LEU A 15 -3.99 -23.45 52.75
CA LEU A 15 -4.38 -22.82 51.51
C LEU A 15 -3.45 -23.33 50.41
N GLY A 16 -3.91 -24.37 49.67
CA GLY A 16 -3.29 -24.81 48.43
C GLY A 16 -3.49 -23.74 47.34
N GLY A 17 -2.55 -22.81 47.22
CA GLY A 17 -2.48 -21.93 46.08
C GLY A 17 -2.10 -22.77 44.87
N THR A 18 -3.05 -23.00 43.97
CA THR A 18 -2.75 -23.45 42.61
C THR A 18 -1.99 -22.30 41.92
N ALA A 19 -0.67 -22.40 41.89
CA ALA A 19 0.15 -21.57 41.01
C ALA A 19 -0.26 -21.95 39.58
N ILE A 20 -1.08 -21.10 38.97
CA ILE A 20 -1.24 -21.10 37.50
C ILE A 20 0.14 -20.74 36.97
N ALA A 21 0.88 -21.75 36.50
CA ALA A 21 2.08 -21.50 35.71
C ALA A 21 1.61 -20.76 34.48
N ALA A 22 1.76 -19.43 34.47
CA ALA A 22 1.72 -18.67 33.26
C ALA A 22 2.88 -19.21 32.39
N TYR A 23 2.58 -20.06 31.43
CA TYR A 23 3.53 -20.35 30.38
C TYR A 23 3.84 -19.00 29.73
N ALA A 24 5.05 -18.52 29.96
CA ALA A 24 5.59 -17.43 29.17
C ALA A 24 5.60 -17.96 27.73
N GLN A 25 4.62 -17.58 26.93
CA GLN A 25 4.62 -17.85 25.51
C GLN A 25 5.77 -17.01 24.96
N ASP A 26 6.72 -17.64 24.26
CA ASP A 26 7.83 -16.91 23.66
C ASP A 26 7.24 -15.80 22.77
N THR A 27 7.64 -14.56 23.03
CA THR A 27 7.18 -13.40 22.26
C THR A 27 7.66 -13.53 20.82
N ILE A 28 6.75 -13.40 19.85
CA ILE A 28 7.08 -13.35 18.44
C ILE A 28 7.41 -11.90 18.11
N THR A 29 8.62 -11.64 17.65
CA THR A 29 9.00 -10.32 17.12
C THR A 29 8.90 -10.33 15.60
N LEU A 30 8.13 -9.38 15.04
CA LEU A 30 7.96 -9.16 13.60
C LEU A 30 8.74 -7.93 13.17
N ARG A 31 9.62 -8.07 12.18
CA ARG A 31 10.35 -6.99 11.55
C ARG A 31 9.57 -6.48 10.35
N ALA A 32 9.00 -5.27 10.48
CA ALA A 32 8.20 -4.63 9.45
C ALA A 32 8.94 -3.44 8.84
N THR A 33 8.94 -3.33 7.52
CA THR A 33 9.66 -2.26 6.82
C THR A 33 8.85 -1.62 5.69
N ALA A 34 9.15 -0.34 5.42
CA ALA A 34 8.70 0.44 4.27
C ALA A 34 9.86 1.29 3.76
N ASN A 35 10.02 1.42 2.44
CA ASN A 35 11.08 2.25 1.84
C ASN A 35 10.75 3.75 1.81
N SER A 36 9.64 4.15 2.38
CA SER A 36 9.17 5.54 2.52
C SER A 36 9.69 6.17 3.82
N ASN A 37 9.20 7.35 4.15
CA ASN A 37 9.52 8.06 5.39
C ASN A 37 8.30 8.18 6.31
N GLU A 38 8.48 8.75 7.50
CA GLU A 38 7.42 8.89 8.51
C GLU A 38 6.25 9.80 8.11
N ASN A 39 6.35 10.53 6.99
CA ASN A 39 5.26 11.36 6.46
C ASN A 39 4.33 10.57 5.53
N ASP A 40 4.72 9.35 5.16
CA ASP A 40 4.01 8.49 4.24
C ASP A 40 2.81 7.78 4.91
N GLU A 41 1.84 7.36 4.12
CA GLU A 41 0.68 6.59 4.55
C GLU A 41 1.04 5.18 4.99
N ASP A 42 2.09 4.60 4.42
CA ASP A 42 2.61 3.30 4.80
C ASP A 42 3.08 3.29 6.25
N TYR A 43 3.69 4.39 6.71
CA TYR A 43 4.07 4.55 8.12
C TYR A 43 2.84 4.60 9.03
N ASP A 44 1.82 5.38 8.67
CA ASP A 44 0.57 5.45 9.44
C ASP A 44 -0.07 4.08 9.56
N GLY A 45 -0.11 3.31 8.46
CA GLY A 45 -0.61 1.95 8.44
C GLY A 45 0.16 1.02 9.37
N LEU A 46 1.51 1.05 9.32
CA LEU A 46 2.35 0.24 10.21
C LEU A 46 2.18 0.60 11.69
N VAL A 47 2.01 1.89 12.01
CA VAL A 47 1.75 2.33 13.41
C VAL A 47 0.43 1.74 13.91
N VAL A 48 -0.62 1.77 13.07
CA VAL A 48 -1.93 1.20 13.43
C VAL A 48 -1.82 -0.32 13.59
N PHE A 49 -1.18 -1.01 12.65
CA PHE A 49 -0.94 -2.45 12.72
C PHE A 49 -0.20 -2.84 14.01
N LYS A 50 0.94 -2.21 14.28
CA LYS A 50 1.74 -2.45 15.48
C LYS A 50 0.91 -2.32 16.73
N ASN A 51 0.25 -1.19 16.93
CA ASN A 51 -0.53 -0.91 18.14
C ASN A 51 -1.66 -1.92 18.33
N PHE A 52 -2.35 -2.27 17.24
CA PHE A 52 -3.43 -3.26 17.29
C PHE A 52 -2.91 -4.66 17.65
N VAL A 53 -1.89 -5.13 16.93
CA VAL A 53 -1.36 -6.50 17.11
C VAL A 53 -0.75 -6.70 18.49
N GLU A 54 0.05 -5.74 18.99
CA GLU A 54 0.65 -5.82 20.32
C GLU A 54 -0.41 -5.83 21.43
N GLN A 55 -1.46 -5.00 21.29
CA GLN A 55 -2.55 -4.94 22.23
C GLN A 55 -3.43 -6.21 22.19
N ALA A 56 -3.84 -6.63 20.99
CA ALA A 56 -4.75 -7.77 20.81
C ALA A 56 -4.10 -9.11 21.20
N SER A 57 -2.77 -9.23 21.03
CA SER A 57 -2.00 -10.40 21.46
C SER A 57 -1.58 -10.36 22.94
N ASN A 58 -1.94 -9.31 23.70
CA ASN A 58 -1.44 -9.08 25.05
C ASN A 58 0.10 -9.13 25.15
N GLY A 59 0.82 -8.63 24.13
CA GLY A 59 2.26 -8.62 24.06
C GLY A 59 2.90 -9.95 23.63
N ALA A 60 2.11 -10.94 23.20
CA ALA A 60 2.67 -12.19 22.65
C ALA A 60 3.25 -12.00 21.23
N ILE A 61 2.89 -10.90 20.54
CA ILE A 61 3.47 -10.48 19.28
C ILE A 61 3.94 -9.03 19.44
N GLU A 62 5.19 -8.77 19.13
CA GLU A 62 5.80 -7.43 19.08
C GLU A 62 6.15 -7.08 17.64
N VAL A 63 6.05 -5.80 17.27
CA VAL A 63 6.37 -5.32 15.92
C VAL A 63 7.47 -4.27 15.99
N GLU A 64 8.61 -4.57 15.38
CA GLU A 64 9.70 -3.62 15.17
C GLU A 64 9.57 -2.97 13.79
N MET A 65 9.51 -1.64 13.76
CA MET A 65 9.35 -0.88 12.52
C MET A 65 10.69 -0.32 12.06
N PHE A 66 11.02 -0.56 10.80
CA PHE A 66 12.23 -0.07 10.13
C PHE A 66 11.83 0.75 8.91
N ILE A 67 12.01 2.06 8.95
CA ILE A 67 11.51 2.99 7.94
C ILE A 67 12.65 3.52 7.06
N GLY A 68 12.37 3.70 5.78
CA GLY A 68 13.37 4.08 4.78
C GLY A 68 14.22 2.88 4.36
N THR A 69 15.52 3.09 4.19
CA THR A 69 16.44 2.06 3.68
C THR A 69 17.22 1.33 4.78
N GLN A 70 16.61 1.13 5.96
CA GLN A 70 17.31 0.55 7.12
C GLN A 70 17.54 -0.96 6.97
N LEU A 71 16.59 -1.71 6.39
CA LEU A 71 16.74 -3.16 6.21
C LEU A 71 17.11 -3.56 4.77
N CYS A 72 16.71 -2.76 3.79
CA CYS A 72 16.88 -3.04 2.37
C CYS A 72 16.86 -1.73 1.57
N SER A 73 17.63 -1.66 0.48
CA SER A 73 17.84 -0.42 -0.28
C SER A 73 16.79 -0.15 -1.35
N ASN A 74 16.08 -1.19 -1.81
CA ASN A 74 15.09 -1.12 -2.88
C ASN A 74 14.06 -2.25 -2.76
N GLY A 75 12.97 -2.16 -3.55
CA GLY A 75 11.87 -3.12 -3.48
C GLY A 75 12.26 -4.56 -3.75
N ALA A 76 13.13 -4.81 -4.72
CA ALA A 76 13.55 -6.18 -5.05
C ALA A 76 14.35 -6.84 -3.91
N GLU A 77 15.24 -6.09 -3.27
CA GLU A 77 15.98 -6.54 -2.09
C GLU A 77 15.05 -6.80 -0.90
N CYS A 78 14.11 -5.90 -0.66
CA CYS A 78 13.13 -6.07 0.42
C CYS A 78 12.25 -7.31 0.19
N MET A 79 11.76 -7.53 -1.03
CA MET A 79 10.98 -8.73 -1.36
C MET A 79 11.79 -10.03 -1.21
N GLN A 80 13.08 -9.99 -1.55
CA GLN A 80 13.97 -11.13 -1.27
C GLN A 80 14.07 -11.38 0.23
N GLY A 81 14.18 -10.32 1.05
CA GLY A 81 14.18 -10.41 2.50
C GLY A 81 12.88 -10.97 3.08
N VAL A 82 11.71 -10.68 2.45
CA VAL A 82 10.44 -11.31 2.82
C VAL A 82 10.45 -12.79 2.46
N ALA A 83 10.95 -13.15 1.29
CA ALA A 83 11.00 -14.55 0.86
C ALA A 83 11.89 -15.43 1.75
N ASP A 84 13.05 -14.92 2.19
CA ASP A 84 14.00 -15.66 3.03
C ASP A 84 13.76 -15.51 4.55
N GLY A 85 12.78 -14.69 4.97
CA GLY A 85 12.39 -14.47 6.37
C GLY A 85 13.34 -13.54 7.13
N SER A 86 14.25 -12.83 6.45
CA SER A 86 15.04 -11.75 7.08
C SER A 86 14.19 -10.49 7.33
N ILE A 87 13.08 -10.35 6.63
CA ILE A 87 12.02 -9.36 6.84
C ILE A 87 10.71 -10.11 7.01
N ASP A 88 9.92 -9.79 8.02
CA ASP A 88 8.62 -10.44 8.25
C ASP A 88 7.48 -9.76 7.48
N ILE A 89 7.49 -8.41 7.41
CA ILE A 89 6.44 -7.62 6.73
C ILE A 89 7.09 -6.51 5.90
N TYR A 90 6.64 -6.38 4.66
CA TYR A 90 7.06 -5.31 3.75
C TYR A 90 5.89 -4.79 2.93
N VAL A 91 5.87 -3.48 2.69
CA VAL A 91 4.93 -2.82 1.78
C VAL A 91 5.64 -2.35 0.51
N SER A 92 4.99 -2.52 -0.62
CA SER A 92 5.47 -2.00 -1.90
C SER A 92 4.33 -1.65 -2.85
N THR A 93 4.61 -0.82 -3.83
CA THR A 93 3.80 -0.67 -5.03
C THR A 93 4.27 -1.66 -6.11
N SER A 94 3.62 -1.66 -7.26
CA SER A 94 4.02 -2.48 -8.43
C SER A 94 5.51 -2.36 -8.77
N GLY A 95 6.10 -1.16 -8.61
CA GLY A 95 7.49 -0.90 -8.96
C GLY A 95 8.55 -1.65 -8.14
N GLY A 96 8.22 -2.08 -6.92
CA GLY A 96 9.14 -2.86 -6.09
C GLY A 96 8.92 -4.36 -6.21
N THR A 97 7.83 -4.81 -6.82
CA THR A 97 7.37 -6.21 -6.79
C THR A 97 7.17 -6.85 -8.15
N SER A 98 7.00 -6.05 -9.22
CA SER A 98 6.73 -6.55 -10.57
C SER A 98 7.80 -7.47 -11.15
N GLY A 99 9.03 -7.39 -10.66
CA GLY A 99 10.11 -8.32 -11.06
C GLY A 99 9.90 -9.76 -10.57
N ILE A 100 9.07 -9.95 -9.54
CA ILE A 100 8.72 -11.26 -8.98
C ILE A 100 7.27 -11.61 -9.34
N PHE A 101 6.38 -10.62 -9.24
CA PHE A 101 4.94 -10.74 -9.49
C PHE A 101 4.53 -9.77 -10.60
N PRO A 102 4.76 -10.09 -11.90
CA PRO A 102 4.48 -9.17 -13.00
C PRO A 102 3.02 -8.68 -13.04
N PHE A 103 2.08 -9.53 -12.67
CA PHE A 103 0.64 -9.26 -12.68
C PHE A 103 0.21 -8.13 -11.71
N VAL A 104 1.00 -7.79 -10.69
CA VAL A 104 0.65 -6.69 -9.75
C VAL A 104 0.57 -5.32 -10.45
N GLN A 105 1.15 -5.21 -11.64
CA GLN A 105 1.06 -4.00 -12.47
C GLN A 105 -0.37 -3.65 -12.90
N VAL A 106 -1.33 -4.57 -12.75
CA VAL A 106 -2.76 -4.30 -12.97
C VAL A 106 -3.25 -3.07 -12.19
N LEU A 107 -2.66 -2.80 -11.01
CA LEU A 107 -2.95 -1.63 -10.18
C LEU A 107 -2.51 -0.30 -10.81
N ASP A 108 -1.64 -0.33 -11.82
CA ASP A 108 -1.22 0.85 -12.58
C ASP A 108 -2.02 1.06 -13.88
N LEU A 109 -3.02 0.20 -14.18
CA LEU A 109 -3.90 0.41 -15.33
C LEU A 109 -4.65 1.75 -15.17
N PRO A 110 -4.53 2.64 -16.18
CA PRO A 110 -5.04 3.99 -16.05
C PRO A 110 -6.56 4.06 -16.19
N TYR A 111 -7.21 4.93 -15.43
CA TYR A 111 -8.64 5.27 -15.54
C TYR A 111 -9.62 4.10 -15.38
N LEU A 112 -9.21 2.98 -14.78
CA LEU A 112 -10.04 1.80 -14.60
C LEU A 112 -11.05 1.98 -13.44
N MET A 113 -10.65 2.67 -12.39
CA MET A 113 -11.49 2.96 -11.23
C MET A 113 -11.93 4.42 -11.23
N ALA A 114 -13.22 4.67 -11.05
CA ALA A 114 -13.79 6.00 -11.25
C ALA A 114 -13.53 7.00 -10.10
N ASN A 115 -13.38 6.51 -8.87
CA ASN A 115 -13.23 7.32 -7.66
C ASN A 115 -12.77 6.48 -6.46
N ASP A 116 -12.49 7.12 -5.31
CA ASP A 116 -12.03 6.46 -4.09
C ASP A 116 -12.96 5.35 -3.62
N ARG A 117 -14.28 5.56 -3.69
CA ARG A 117 -15.25 4.58 -3.21
C ARG A 117 -15.21 3.29 -4.04
N VAL A 118 -15.05 3.41 -5.35
CA VAL A 118 -14.87 2.26 -6.24
C VAL A 118 -13.52 1.59 -5.97
N ALA A 119 -12.44 2.38 -5.89
CA ALA A 119 -11.10 1.85 -5.67
C ALA A 119 -11.00 1.10 -4.33
N GLU A 120 -11.51 1.67 -3.25
CA GLU A 120 -11.51 1.04 -1.92
C GLU A 120 -12.36 -0.22 -1.88
N GLY A 121 -13.54 -0.20 -2.53
CA GLY A 121 -14.38 -1.39 -2.64
C GLY A 121 -13.72 -2.52 -3.43
N VAL A 122 -13.03 -2.21 -4.52
CA VAL A 122 -12.27 -3.21 -5.33
C VAL A 122 -11.12 -3.81 -4.52
N LEU A 123 -10.44 -3.00 -3.70
CA LEU A 123 -9.30 -3.42 -2.90
C LEU A 123 -9.70 -4.01 -1.54
N GLU A 124 -10.99 -4.06 -1.21
CA GLU A 124 -11.47 -4.67 0.03
C GLU A 124 -11.10 -6.15 0.10
N SER A 125 -10.69 -6.59 1.30
CA SER A 125 -10.31 -7.99 1.52
C SER A 125 -11.48 -8.94 1.25
N GLY A 126 -11.24 -9.99 0.47
CA GLY A 126 -12.26 -11.00 0.12
C GLY A 126 -12.98 -10.74 -1.20
N THR A 127 -12.73 -9.66 -1.91
CA THR A 127 -13.19 -9.49 -3.30
C THR A 127 -12.53 -10.52 -4.21
N GLU A 128 -13.13 -10.81 -5.36
CA GLU A 128 -12.56 -11.73 -6.35
C GLU A 128 -11.16 -11.25 -6.80
N PHE A 129 -11.00 -9.96 -7.02
CA PHE A 129 -9.73 -9.37 -7.39
C PHE A 129 -8.64 -9.60 -6.35
N VAL A 130 -8.89 -9.26 -5.08
CA VAL A 130 -7.89 -9.40 -4.01
C VAL A 130 -7.57 -10.88 -3.75
N THR A 131 -8.58 -11.76 -3.77
CA THR A 131 -8.37 -13.20 -3.61
C THR A 131 -7.53 -13.77 -4.76
N THR A 132 -7.82 -13.40 -6.01
CA THR A 132 -7.00 -13.78 -7.17
C THR A 132 -5.56 -13.34 -7.03
N MET A 133 -5.34 -12.09 -6.60
CA MET A 133 -3.98 -11.56 -6.35
C MET A 133 -3.25 -12.35 -5.25
N GLN A 134 -3.94 -12.70 -4.17
CA GLN A 134 -3.39 -13.50 -3.06
C GLN A 134 -2.98 -14.90 -3.52
N ASP A 135 -3.84 -15.58 -4.26
CA ASP A 135 -3.59 -16.92 -4.78
C ASP A 135 -2.40 -16.92 -5.77
N MET A 136 -2.35 -15.93 -6.68
CA MET A 136 -1.25 -15.80 -7.64
C MET A 136 0.09 -15.50 -6.97
N VAL A 137 0.11 -14.68 -5.90
CA VAL A 137 1.33 -14.42 -5.10
C VAL A 137 1.78 -15.67 -4.39
N GLU A 138 0.87 -16.41 -3.75
CA GLU A 138 1.19 -17.66 -3.04
C GLU A 138 1.71 -18.74 -4.00
N GLU A 139 1.06 -18.91 -5.15
CA GLU A 139 1.46 -19.88 -6.17
C GLU A 139 2.84 -19.52 -6.77
N THR A 140 3.04 -18.27 -7.20
CA THR A 140 4.30 -17.81 -7.82
C THR A 140 5.48 -17.90 -6.87
N SER A 141 5.26 -17.61 -5.57
CA SER A 141 6.32 -17.69 -4.55
C SER A 141 6.52 -19.09 -3.97
N GLY A 142 5.69 -20.08 -4.36
CA GLY A 142 5.67 -21.40 -3.73
C GLY A 142 5.34 -21.35 -2.24
N GLY A 143 4.55 -20.36 -1.81
CA GLY A 143 4.14 -20.15 -0.42
C GLY A 143 5.15 -19.41 0.44
N ALA A 144 6.27 -18.95 -0.12
CA ALA A 144 7.29 -18.19 0.64
C ALA A 144 6.80 -16.79 1.03
N ILE A 145 5.89 -16.21 0.24
CA ILE A 145 5.34 -14.87 0.43
C ILE A 145 3.81 -14.94 0.43
N LYS A 146 3.19 -14.19 1.33
CA LYS A 146 1.74 -13.97 1.34
C LYS A 146 1.43 -12.49 1.11
N LEU A 147 0.46 -12.22 0.24
CA LEU A 147 -0.17 -10.90 0.13
C LEU A 147 -1.28 -10.82 1.18
N MET A 148 -1.09 -10.01 2.20
CA MET A 148 -2.01 -9.93 3.33
C MET A 148 -3.18 -9.01 3.06
N THR A 149 -2.91 -7.84 2.45
CA THR A 149 -3.92 -6.85 2.05
C THR A 149 -3.37 -5.90 1.01
N ILE A 150 -4.25 -5.15 0.36
CA ILE A 150 -3.89 -4.05 -0.53
C ILE A 150 -4.52 -2.78 0.03
N GLY A 151 -3.69 -1.86 0.51
CA GLY A 151 -4.09 -0.54 0.98
C GLY A 151 -3.88 0.54 -0.07
N ASN A 152 -3.71 1.78 0.38
CA ASN A 152 -3.36 2.90 -0.46
C ASN A 152 -2.10 3.60 0.06
N THR A 153 -1.29 4.15 -0.86
CA THR A 153 -0.16 5.03 -0.55
C THR A 153 -0.20 6.22 -1.50
N GLY A 154 -0.29 7.45 -1.00
CA GLY A 154 -0.28 8.68 -1.80
C GLY A 154 -1.58 9.06 -2.53
N GLY A 155 -2.65 8.28 -2.47
CA GLY A 155 -3.92 8.57 -3.14
C GLY A 155 -3.93 8.23 -4.63
N TRP A 156 -4.25 9.20 -5.48
CA TRP A 156 -4.27 9.05 -6.94
C TRP A 156 -2.96 9.52 -7.57
N ARG A 157 -2.46 8.76 -8.54
CA ARG A 157 -1.36 9.19 -9.40
C ARG A 157 -1.83 10.30 -10.32
N ASN A 158 -1.02 11.35 -10.36
CA ASN A 158 -1.23 12.53 -11.17
C ASN A 158 0.08 12.90 -11.87
N PHE A 159 0.03 13.47 -13.08
CA PHE A 159 1.23 13.96 -13.74
C PHE A 159 1.74 15.23 -13.06
N ALA A 160 2.99 15.20 -12.62
CA ALA A 160 3.67 16.34 -12.03
C ALA A 160 5.03 16.57 -12.72
N ASN A 161 5.45 17.82 -12.93
CA ASN A 161 6.69 18.10 -13.60
C ASN A 161 7.30 19.47 -13.21
N THR A 162 8.54 19.70 -13.66
CA THR A 162 9.32 20.91 -13.41
C THR A 162 9.24 21.94 -14.53
N GLN A 163 8.58 21.64 -15.67
CA GLN A 163 8.73 22.38 -16.91
C GLN A 163 7.51 23.23 -17.29
N ARG A 164 6.31 22.66 -17.24
CA ARG A 164 5.10 23.32 -17.76
C ARG A 164 3.82 22.65 -17.25
N ARG A 165 2.72 23.42 -17.32
CA ARG A 165 1.38 22.88 -17.13
C ARG A 165 1.07 21.86 -18.23
N VAL A 166 0.43 20.77 -17.84
CA VAL A 166 -0.06 19.70 -18.71
C VAL A 166 -1.58 19.74 -18.70
N GLU A 167 -2.20 20.13 -19.80
CA GLU A 167 -3.65 20.20 -19.97
C GLU A 167 -4.19 19.03 -20.79
N THR A 168 -3.37 18.53 -21.71
CA THR A 168 -3.69 17.42 -22.63
C THR A 168 -2.49 16.48 -22.78
N PRO A 169 -2.65 15.27 -23.33
CA PRO A 169 -1.51 14.38 -23.60
C PRO A 169 -0.40 15.02 -24.44
N ALA A 170 -0.75 15.91 -25.38
CA ALA A 170 0.24 16.60 -26.22
C ALA A 170 1.24 17.44 -25.41
N ASP A 171 0.85 17.94 -24.24
CA ASP A 171 1.73 18.72 -23.37
C ASP A 171 2.79 17.88 -22.66
N LEU A 172 2.63 16.54 -22.66
CA LEU A 172 3.63 15.59 -22.14
C LEU A 172 4.76 15.32 -23.15
N GLU A 173 4.58 15.66 -24.43
CA GLU A 173 5.57 15.37 -25.48
C GLU A 173 6.94 15.92 -25.11
N GLY A 174 7.96 15.07 -25.21
CA GLY A 174 9.36 15.39 -24.95
C GLY A 174 9.76 15.46 -23.46
N LEU A 175 8.83 15.39 -22.52
CA LEU A 175 9.16 15.34 -21.09
C LEU A 175 9.74 13.97 -20.71
N LYS A 176 10.78 14.00 -19.87
CA LYS A 176 11.33 12.81 -19.22
C LYS A 176 10.57 12.54 -17.92
N ILE A 177 9.63 11.60 -18.00
CA ILE A 177 8.76 11.27 -16.86
C ILE A 177 9.30 10.05 -16.12
N ARG A 178 9.60 10.21 -14.84
CA ARG A 178 9.95 9.08 -13.98
C ARG A 178 8.76 8.12 -13.90
N THR A 179 9.07 6.86 -14.01
CA THR A 179 8.15 5.77 -13.66
C THR A 179 8.71 4.95 -12.49
N VAL A 180 7.86 4.20 -11.81
CA VAL A 180 8.33 3.07 -11.00
C VAL A 180 9.03 2.05 -11.89
N VAL A 181 9.80 1.13 -11.30
CA VAL A 181 10.55 0.10 -12.04
C VAL A 181 9.59 -1.04 -12.41
N ALA A 182 8.71 -0.79 -13.36
CA ALA A 182 7.72 -1.71 -13.90
C ALA A 182 7.42 -1.36 -15.36
N ASP A 183 6.96 -2.30 -16.16
CA ASP A 183 6.82 -2.10 -17.61
C ASP A 183 5.56 -1.33 -17.98
N LEU A 184 4.39 -1.67 -17.40
CA LEU A 184 3.13 -1.00 -17.71
C LEU A 184 3.16 0.52 -17.46
N PRO A 185 3.69 1.04 -16.33
CA PRO A 185 3.88 2.47 -16.13
C PRO A 185 4.75 3.14 -17.18
N GLN A 186 5.71 2.42 -17.76
CA GLN A 186 6.55 2.93 -18.85
C GLN A 186 5.77 2.97 -20.17
N GLU A 187 4.99 1.92 -20.46
CA GLU A 187 4.12 1.89 -21.65
C GLU A 187 3.06 3.00 -21.63
N LEU A 188 2.47 3.27 -20.46
CA LEU A 188 1.56 4.40 -20.31
C LEU A 188 2.23 5.73 -20.66
N VAL A 189 3.43 5.97 -20.15
CA VAL A 189 4.17 7.21 -20.44
C VAL A 189 4.49 7.32 -21.94
N ARG A 190 4.85 6.20 -22.61
CA ARG A 190 5.08 6.17 -24.08
C ARG A 190 3.79 6.43 -24.86
N ALA A 191 2.69 5.80 -24.47
CA ALA A 191 1.39 5.98 -25.12
C ALA A 191 0.91 7.42 -25.07
N LEU A 192 1.27 8.15 -23.99
CA LEU A 192 0.96 9.58 -23.84
C LEU A 192 2.00 10.52 -24.49
N GLY A 193 3.00 9.99 -25.21
CA GLY A 193 3.98 10.79 -25.97
C GLY A 193 5.19 11.27 -25.19
N ALA A 194 5.34 10.89 -23.92
CA ALA A 194 6.49 11.23 -23.08
C ALA A 194 7.58 10.14 -23.08
N SER A 195 8.73 10.45 -22.49
CA SER A 195 9.87 9.54 -22.37
C SER A 195 9.93 8.95 -20.96
N PRO A 196 9.69 7.65 -20.75
CA PRO A 196 9.75 7.04 -19.42
C PRO A 196 11.19 6.84 -18.96
N THR A 197 11.41 7.07 -17.67
CA THR A 197 12.69 6.81 -17.00
C THR A 197 12.42 6.05 -15.70
N PRO A 198 12.63 4.72 -15.66
CA PRO A 198 12.39 3.93 -14.46
C PRO A 198 13.46 4.22 -13.40
N ILE A 199 13.02 4.69 -12.23
CA ILE A 199 13.88 5.06 -11.08
C ILE A 199 13.24 4.55 -9.79
N PRO A 200 14.00 3.86 -8.91
CA PRO A 200 13.55 3.46 -7.58
C PRO A 200 13.10 4.67 -6.75
N TRP A 201 12.13 4.47 -5.88
CA TRP A 201 11.54 5.54 -5.07
C TRP A 201 12.57 6.36 -4.26
N PRO A 202 13.53 5.77 -3.53
CA PRO A 202 14.48 6.52 -2.72
C PRO A 202 15.40 7.45 -3.52
N GLU A 203 15.55 7.22 -4.83
CA GLU A 203 16.45 7.99 -5.70
C GLU A 203 15.76 9.19 -6.39
N LEU A 204 14.43 9.30 -6.27
CA LEU A 204 13.65 10.23 -7.09
C LEU A 204 13.94 11.70 -6.78
N PHE A 205 14.07 12.08 -5.50
CA PHE A 205 14.38 13.46 -5.12
C PHE A 205 15.69 13.95 -5.77
N THR A 206 16.75 13.15 -5.67
CA THR A 206 18.05 13.46 -6.28
C THR A 206 17.96 13.50 -7.82
N SER A 207 17.12 12.66 -8.41
CA SER A 207 16.91 12.63 -9.87
C SER A 207 16.24 13.89 -10.39
N PHE A 208 15.34 14.51 -9.62
CA PHE A 208 14.80 15.85 -9.93
C PHE A 208 15.87 16.92 -9.79
N GLN A 209 16.63 16.95 -8.68
CA GLN A 209 17.67 17.93 -8.44
C GLN A 209 18.75 17.96 -9.52
N THR A 210 19.09 16.79 -10.06
CA THR A 210 20.13 16.64 -11.08
C THR A 210 19.60 16.73 -12.52
N GLY A 211 18.27 16.86 -12.71
CA GLY A 211 17.63 16.95 -14.03
C GLY A 211 17.67 15.64 -14.83
N VAL A 212 17.88 14.50 -14.18
CA VAL A 212 17.77 13.18 -14.81
C VAL A 212 16.34 12.95 -15.28
N VAL A 213 15.36 13.41 -14.50
CA VAL A 213 13.94 13.45 -14.87
C VAL A 213 13.36 14.85 -14.72
N GLU A 214 12.32 15.12 -15.48
CA GLU A 214 11.60 16.39 -15.51
C GLU A 214 10.19 16.27 -14.89
N GLY A 215 9.70 15.06 -14.73
CA GLY A 215 8.38 14.81 -14.16
C GLY A 215 8.28 13.43 -13.51
N SER A 216 7.14 13.20 -12.87
CA SER A 216 6.77 11.93 -12.22
C SER A 216 5.25 11.77 -12.18
N LYS A 217 4.79 10.61 -11.71
CA LYS A 217 3.38 10.26 -11.53
C LYS A 217 3.15 9.88 -10.07
N ASN A 218 2.70 10.83 -9.27
CA ASN A 218 2.54 10.65 -7.83
C ASN A 218 1.29 11.35 -7.27
N GLY A 219 0.89 10.98 -6.08
CA GLY A 219 -0.10 11.70 -5.29
C GLY A 219 0.46 12.97 -4.68
N ILE A 220 -0.42 13.90 -4.30
CA ILE A 220 0.01 15.16 -3.68
C ILE A 220 0.69 14.94 -2.33
N THR A 221 0.28 13.93 -1.58
CA THR A 221 0.86 13.62 -0.27
C THR A 221 2.30 13.11 -0.39
N ASP A 222 2.57 12.27 -1.40
CA ASP A 222 3.93 11.87 -1.77
C ASP A 222 4.80 13.07 -2.17
N ILE A 223 4.27 13.93 -3.06
CA ILE A 223 4.98 15.10 -3.58
C ILE A 223 5.42 16.01 -2.43
N MET A 224 4.52 16.26 -1.49
CA MET A 224 4.81 17.14 -0.35
C MET A 224 5.63 16.43 0.73
N GLY A 225 5.33 15.16 1.03
CA GLY A 225 6.06 14.34 2.01
C GLY A 225 7.53 14.13 1.65
N MET A 226 7.83 13.98 0.35
CA MET A 226 9.19 13.85 -0.19
C MET A 226 9.82 15.20 -0.57
N LYS A 227 9.12 16.31 -0.36
CA LYS A 227 9.60 17.67 -0.63
C LYS A 227 10.04 17.88 -2.09
N PHE A 228 9.34 17.29 -3.06
CA PHE A 228 9.69 17.46 -4.47
C PHE A 228 9.63 18.90 -4.98
N PRO A 229 8.81 19.84 -4.43
CA PRO A 229 8.91 21.25 -4.75
C PRO A 229 10.31 21.83 -4.48
N ASP A 230 11.02 21.37 -3.43
CA ASP A 230 12.40 21.82 -3.13
C ASP A 230 13.40 21.32 -4.20
N ALA A 231 13.04 20.30 -4.97
CA ALA A 231 13.79 19.81 -6.13
C ALA A 231 13.29 20.37 -7.48
N GLY A 232 12.42 21.38 -7.44
CA GLY A 232 11.94 22.11 -8.62
C GLY A 232 10.62 21.63 -9.22
N LEU A 233 9.93 20.64 -8.63
CA LEU A 233 8.63 20.21 -9.10
C LEU A 233 7.58 21.29 -8.81
N GLN A 234 6.98 21.85 -9.87
CA GLN A 234 6.14 23.04 -9.78
C GLN A 234 4.75 22.87 -10.40
N TYR A 235 4.58 21.97 -11.35
CA TYR A 235 3.32 21.79 -12.08
C TYR A 235 2.70 20.46 -11.73
N LEU A 236 1.41 20.46 -11.35
CA LEU A 236 0.65 19.26 -10.98
C LEU A 236 -0.70 19.28 -11.70
N THR A 237 -0.94 18.26 -12.52
CA THR A 237 -2.22 18.06 -13.23
C THR A 237 -2.99 16.93 -12.56
N LEU A 238 -4.18 17.22 -12.03
CA LEU A 238 -5.03 16.27 -11.32
C LEU A 238 -5.83 15.40 -12.29
N ASP A 239 -5.14 14.62 -13.10
CA ASP A 239 -5.74 13.70 -14.07
C ASP A 239 -6.25 12.40 -13.40
N GLY A 240 -5.67 11.99 -12.26
CA GLY A 240 -6.12 10.87 -11.45
C GLY A 240 -6.12 9.55 -12.22
N HIS A 241 -5.02 9.23 -12.93
CA HIS A 241 -5.01 8.08 -13.85
C HIS A 241 -4.94 6.72 -13.16
N ALA A 242 -4.40 6.59 -11.95
CA ALA A 242 -4.37 5.33 -11.22
C ALA A 242 -4.44 5.54 -9.71
N TYR A 243 -5.19 4.67 -9.01
CA TYR A 243 -5.20 4.64 -7.55
C TYR A 243 -3.98 3.88 -7.06
N MET A 244 -3.22 4.46 -6.14
CA MET A 244 -1.92 3.91 -5.74
C MET A 244 -2.10 2.76 -4.74
N GLY A 245 -2.20 1.53 -5.26
CA GLY A 245 -2.28 0.33 -4.44
C GLY A 245 -0.98 0.06 -3.69
N ALA A 246 -1.07 -0.06 -2.37
CA ALA A 246 0.00 -0.49 -1.47
C ALA A 246 -0.17 -1.97 -1.14
N LEU A 247 0.71 -2.81 -1.69
CA LEU A 247 0.68 -4.26 -1.49
C LEU A 247 1.44 -4.62 -0.21
N TRP A 248 0.76 -5.19 0.76
CA TRP A 248 1.33 -5.59 2.05
C TRP A 248 1.65 -7.08 2.07
N PHE A 249 2.93 -7.39 2.08
CA PHE A 249 3.43 -8.76 2.05
C PHE A 249 3.92 -9.21 3.43
N MET A 250 3.77 -10.51 3.68
CA MET A 250 4.32 -11.16 4.88
C MET A 250 5.06 -12.43 4.49
N ASN A 251 6.12 -12.77 5.22
CA ASN A 251 6.80 -14.05 5.09
C ASN A 251 5.84 -15.21 5.35
N GLY A 252 5.73 -16.13 4.39
CA GLY A 252 4.78 -17.23 4.44
C GLY A 252 5.08 -18.25 5.55
N GLU A 253 6.34 -18.60 5.78
CA GLU A 253 6.74 -19.53 6.84
C GLU A 253 6.44 -18.95 8.21
N ARG A 254 6.75 -17.66 8.43
CA ARG A 254 6.45 -16.95 9.68
C ARG A 254 4.95 -16.97 9.97
N PHE A 255 4.10 -16.60 8.99
CA PHE A 255 2.65 -16.62 9.16
C PHE A 255 2.12 -18.04 9.39
N ASN A 256 2.55 -19.01 8.60
CA ASN A 256 2.07 -20.39 8.70
C ASN A 256 2.46 -21.05 10.02
N GLY A 257 3.62 -20.69 10.60
CA GLY A 257 4.09 -21.18 11.90
C GLY A 257 3.34 -20.62 13.12
N MET A 258 2.49 -19.60 12.97
CA MET A 258 1.68 -19.04 14.04
C MET A 258 0.52 -19.94 14.42
N SER A 259 0.04 -19.82 15.68
CA SER A 259 -1.21 -20.44 16.10
C SER A 259 -2.41 -19.79 15.40
N ASP A 260 -3.56 -20.47 15.39
CA ASP A 260 -4.79 -19.91 14.80
C ASP A 260 -5.23 -18.61 15.46
N GLU A 261 -5.01 -18.45 16.76
CA GLU A 261 -5.30 -17.23 17.49
C GLU A 261 -4.37 -16.08 17.05
N GLN A 262 -3.08 -16.35 16.92
CA GLN A 262 -2.10 -15.38 16.44
C GLN A 262 -2.38 -14.97 14.98
N LYS A 263 -2.73 -15.93 14.11
CA LYS A 263 -3.12 -15.64 12.70
C LYS A 263 -4.33 -14.72 12.62
N ARG A 264 -5.35 -14.91 13.47
CA ARG A 264 -6.51 -14.00 13.53
C ARG A 264 -6.08 -12.59 13.92
N VAL A 265 -5.25 -12.43 14.94
CA VAL A 265 -4.73 -11.12 15.37
C VAL A 265 -3.97 -10.45 14.22
N ILE A 266 -3.15 -11.18 13.46
CA ILE A 266 -2.41 -10.64 12.32
C ILE A 266 -3.37 -10.22 11.19
N VAL A 267 -4.34 -11.06 10.84
CA VAL A 267 -5.33 -10.73 9.78
C VAL A 267 -6.15 -9.51 10.16
N ASP A 268 -6.65 -9.44 11.40
CA ASP A 268 -7.38 -8.28 11.90
C ASP A 268 -6.49 -7.02 11.95
N GLY A 269 -5.20 -7.19 12.28
CA GLY A 269 -4.21 -6.12 12.24
C GLY A 269 -4.03 -5.54 10.84
N PHE A 270 -3.95 -6.39 9.81
CA PHE A 270 -3.89 -5.93 8.42
C PHE A 270 -5.17 -5.27 7.94
N TYR A 271 -6.33 -5.70 8.43
CA TYR A 271 -7.58 -4.98 8.19
C TYR A 271 -7.54 -3.56 8.76
N GLN A 272 -7.10 -3.39 10.02
CA GLN A 272 -6.97 -2.06 10.62
C GLN A 272 -5.97 -1.18 9.88
N LEU A 273 -4.85 -1.75 9.44
CA LEU A 273 -3.84 -1.09 8.61
C LEU A 273 -4.45 -0.62 7.29
N GLN A 274 -5.20 -1.48 6.59
CA GLN A 274 -5.85 -1.14 5.32
C GLN A 274 -6.77 0.08 5.49
N GLN A 275 -7.64 0.06 6.50
CA GLN A 275 -8.56 1.17 6.78
C GLN A 275 -7.81 2.48 7.10
N ALA A 276 -6.70 2.39 7.83
CA ALA A 276 -5.85 3.54 8.12
C ALA A 276 -5.22 4.11 6.85
N THR A 277 -4.71 3.25 5.96
CA THR A 277 -4.09 3.67 4.70
C THR A 277 -5.08 4.22 3.69
N PHE A 278 -6.35 3.79 3.69
CA PHE A 278 -7.40 4.43 2.89
C PHE A 278 -7.77 5.82 3.40
N ALA A 279 -7.75 6.02 4.71
CA ALA A 279 -8.12 7.30 5.33
C ALA A 279 -6.99 8.35 5.30
N SER A 280 -5.73 7.92 5.44
CA SER A 280 -4.58 8.80 5.61
C SER A 280 -4.36 9.76 4.43
N PRO A 281 -4.33 9.32 3.15
CA PRO A 281 -4.11 10.23 2.02
C PRO A 281 -5.24 11.25 1.90
N LYS A 282 -6.50 10.87 2.18
CA LYS A 282 -7.65 11.80 2.17
C LYS A 282 -7.47 12.93 3.18
N ARG A 283 -7.01 12.61 4.38
CA ARG A 283 -6.75 13.60 5.43
C ARG A 283 -5.54 14.48 5.10
N LYS A 284 -4.42 13.86 4.73
CA LYS A 284 -3.17 14.57 4.45
C LYS A 284 -3.27 15.47 3.21
N SER A 285 -4.04 15.07 2.19
CA SER A 285 -4.21 15.84 0.95
C SER A 285 -4.82 17.22 1.16
N ILE A 286 -5.69 17.40 2.20
CA ILE A 286 -6.32 18.69 2.51
C ILE A 286 -5.26 19.79 2.70
N GLU A 287 -4.25 19.51 3.51
CA GLU A 287 -3.17 20.45 3.78
C GLU A 287 -2.12 20.48 2.67
N ALA A 288 -1.87 19.31 2.03
CA ALA A 288 -0.86 19.16 1.00
C ALA A 288 -1.18 19.99 -0.26
N TYR A 289 -2.42 20.00 -0.74
CA TYR A 289 -2.82 20.84 -1.87
C TYR A 289 -2.65 22.33 -1.57
N GLN A 290 -3.07 22.77 -0.38
CA GLN A 290 -2.90 24.16 0.02
C GLN A 290 -1.42 24.53 0.11
N ALA A 291 -0.62 23.72 0.77
CA ALA A 291 0.82 23.96 0.93
C ALA A 291 1.56 23.99 -0.43
N PHE A 292 1.16 23.14 -1.37
CA PHE A 292 1.72 23.15 -2.73
C PHE A 292 1.45 24.48 -3.45
N GLN A 293 0.20 24.98 -3.40
CA GLN A 293 -0.18 26.26 -4.00
C GLN A 293 0.46 27.47 -3.28
N ASP A 294 0.51 27.47 -1.95
CA ASP A 294 1.14 28.52 -1.16
C ASP A 294 2.66 28.59 -1.43
N GLY A 295 3.27 27.46 -1.76
CA GLY A 295 4.66 27.36 -2.21
C GLY A 295 4.90 27.82 -3.66
N GLY A 296 3.86 28.28 -4.36
CA GLY A 296 3.93 28.71 -5.76
C GLY A 296 3.73 27.61 -6.79
N GLY A 297 3.25 26.42 -6.36
CA GLY A 297 2.91 25.33 -7.26
C GLY A 297 1.68 25.64 -8.13
N ASP A 298 1.74 25.26 -9.38
CA ASP A 298 0.64 25.36 -10.36
C ASP A 298 -0.18 24.06 -10.32
N LEU A 299 -1.37 24.14 -9.72
CA LEU A 299 -2.33 23.05 -9.65
C LEU A 299 -3.38 23.20 -10.75
N TYR A 300 -3.46 22.21 -11.63
CA TYR A 300 -4.42 22.18 -12.72
C TYR A 300 -5.40 21.00 -12.59
N VAL A 301 -6.69 21.30 -12.72
CA VAL A 301 -7.77 20.30 -12.77
C VAL A 301 -8.25 20.19 -14.20
N PRO A 302 -8.01 19.06 -14.90
CA PRO A 302 -8.48 18.88 -16.28
C PRO A 302 -10.01 18.90 -16.35
N THR A 303 -10.55 19.48 -17.43
CA THR A 303 -11.97 19.34 -17.75
C THR A 303 -12.30 17.88 -18.06
N PRO A 304 -13.59 17.47 -18.01
CA PRO A 304 -14.00 16.11 -18.41
C PRO A 304 -13.51 15.73 -19.81
N ASP A 305 -13.59 16.66 -20.78
CA ASP A 305 -13.12 16.42 -22.16
C ASP A 305 -11.60 16.20 -22.21
N GLN A 306 -10.83 16.99 -21.48
CA GLN A 306 -9.39 16.82 -21.40
C GLN A 306 -9.02 15.49 -20.72
N LYS A 307 -9.71 15.13 -19.64
CA LYS A 307 -9.51 13.82 -18.97
C LYS A 307 -9.83 12.66 -19.93
N ALA A 308 -10.87 12.79 -20.75
CA ALA A 308 -11.21 11.80 -21.76
C ALA A 308 -10.10 11.65 -22.82
N MET A 309 -9.40 12.73 -23.20
CA MET A 309 -8.25 12.65 -24.12
C MET A 309 -7.11 11.81 -23.54
N PHE A 310 -6.80 11.95 -22.24
CA PHE A 310 -5.81 11.10 -21.57
C PHE A 310 -6.24 9.63 -21.55
N ALA A 311 -7.51 9.37 -21.21
CA ALA A 311 -8.06 8.03 -21.18
C ALA A 311 -8.03 7.36 -22.57
N GLU A 312 -8.39 8.10 -23.63
CA GLU A 312 -8.32 7.62 -25.01
C GLU A 312 -6.88 7.29 -25.44
N ALA A 313 -5.94 8.19 -25.17
CA ALA A 313 -4.53 7.99 -25.51
C ALA A 313 -3.90 6.81 -24.74
N ALA A 314 -4.42 6.49 -23.56
CA ALA A 314 -3.96 5.37 -22.72
C ALA A 314 -4.57 4.01 -23.12
N GLN A 315 -5.60 3.95 -23.97
CA GLN A 315 -6.29 2.69 -24.33
C GLN A 315 -5.36 1.56 -24.80
N PRO A 316 -4.30 1.80 -25.58
CA PRO A 316 -3.42 0.71 -26.04
C PRO A 316 -2.72 -0.06 -24.91
N VAL A 317 -2.57 0.52 -23.70
CA VAL A 317 -1.87 -0.15 -22.60
C VAL A 317 -2.66 -1.30 -21.98
N TYR A 318 -3.99 -1.31 -22.15
CA TYR A 318 -4.83 -2.40 -21.64
C TYR A 318 -4.56 -3.71 -22.37
N GLU A 319 -4.57 -3.66 -23.71
CA GLU A 319 -4.27 -4.81 -24.56
C GLU A 319 -2.81 -5.23 -24.37
N TRP A 320 -1.90 -4.26 -24.33
CA TRP A 320 -0.49 -4.52 -24.08
C TRP A 320 -0.29 -5.28 -22.78
N PHE A 321 -0.94 -4.86 -21.68
CA PHE A 321 -0.83 -5.51 -20.36
C PHE A 321 -1.28 -6.97 -20.41
N GLN A 322 -2.46 -7.23 -20.99
CA GLN A 322 -3.01 -8.58 -21.08
C GLN A 322 -2.14 -9.53 -21.92
N GLN A 323 -1.48 -9.01 -22.96
CA GLN A 323 -0.67 -9.82 -23.89
C GLN A 323 0.78 -10.00 -23.46
N ASN A 324 1.36 -9.06 -22.70
CA ASN A 324 2.80 -9.02 -22.43
C ASN A 324 3.16 -9.24 -20.96
N VAL A 325 2.18 -9.28 -20.05
CA VAL A 325 2.43 -9.50 -18.63
C VAL A 325 1.97 -10.89 -18.21
N ASP A 326 2.86 -11.67 -17.63
CA ASP A 326 2.51 -13.01 -17.13
C ASP A 326 1.41 -12.91 -16.07
N GLY A 327 0.31 -13.66 -16.28
CA GLY A 327 -0.89 -13.57 -15.46
C GLY A 327 -1.76 -12.33 -15.70
N GLY A 328 -1.38 -11.45 -16.64
CA GLY A 328 -2.02 -10.17 -16.89
C GLY A 328 -3.49 -10.29 -17.28
N GLU A 329 -3.84 -11.23 -18.18
CA GLU A 329 -5.23 -11.45 -18.59
C GLU A 329 -6.10 -11.91 -17.41
N ALA A 330 -5.61 -12.85 -16.60
CA ALA A 330 -6.37 -13.40 -15.47
C ALA A 330 -6.68 -12.32 -14.43
N VAL A 331 -5.66 -11.55 -14.02
CA VAL A 331 -5.84 -10.51 -13.00
C VAL A 331 -6.62 -9.31 -13.55
N TYR A 332 -6.49 -9.00 -14.84
CA TYR A 332 -7.30 -7.98 -15.49
C TYR A 332 -8.80 -8.33 -15.47
N ASN A 333 -9.14 -9.57 -15.82
CA ASN A 333 -10.51 -10.04 -15.80
C ASN A 333 -11.11 -10.04 -14.39
N ALA A 334 -10.36 -10.49 -13.38
CA ALA A 334 -10.80 -10.44 -11.99
C ALA A 334 -11.00 -8.97 -11.52
N MET A 335 -10.09 -8.05 -11.88
CA MET A 335 -10.20 -6.65 -11.52
C MET A 335 -11.40 -5.98 -12.18
N THR A 336 -11.62 -6.18 -13.48
CA THR A 336 -12.76 -5.57 -14.21
C THR A 336 -14.09 -6.10 -13.72
N ALA A 337 -14.21 -7.41 -13.46
CA ALA A 337 -15.41 -8.00 -12.88
C ALA A 337 -15.72 -7.40 -11.50
N THR A 338 -14.71 -7.28 -10.65
CA THR A 338 -14.87 -6.67 -9.32
C THR A 338 -15.23 -5.18 -9.40
N VAL A 339 -14.67 -4.43 -10.37
CA VAL A 339 -15.04 -3.02 -10.59
C VAL A 339 -16.53 -2.91 -10.94
N GLU A 340 -17.01 -3.73 -11.88
CA GLU A 340 -18.44 -3.76 -12.29
C GLU A 340 -19.37 -4.11 -11.12
N GLU A 341 -19.00 -5.09 -10.31
CA GLU A 341 -19.76 -5.49 -9.11
C GLU A 341 -19.84 -4.36 -8.09
N VAL A 342 -18.71 -3.76 -7.74
CA VAL A 342 -18.61 -2.65 -6.78
C VAL A 342 -19.39 -1.41 -7.26
N GLU A 343 -19.28 -1.06 -8.54
CA GLU A 343 -20.04 0.05 -9.13
C GLU A 343 -21.55 -0.19 -9.06
N ALA A 344 -22.00 -1.42 -9.35
CA ALA A 344 -23.41 -1.79 -9.26
C ALA A 344 -23.93 -1.74 -7.81
N GLU A 345 -23.13 -2.19 -6.83
CA GLU A 345 -23.49 -2.10 -5.41
C GLU A 345 -23.59 -0.64 -4.94
N ILE A 346 -22.62 0.19 -5.34
CA ILE A 346 -22.62 1.62 -5.03
C ILE A 346 -23.87 2.31 -5.59
N GLU A 347 -24.25 2.00 -6.83
CA GLU A 347 -25.45 2.59 -7.45
C GLU A 347 -26.73 2.12 -6.75
N ALA A 348 -26.84 0.84 -6.44
CA ALA A 348 -27.97 0.31 -5.68
C ALA A 348 -28.12 1.00 -4.31
N GLN A 349 -27.02 1.28 -3.61
CA GLN A 349 -27.03 2.01 -2.34
C GLN A 349 -27.46 3.48 -2.52
N ARG A 350 -27.05 4.15 -3.61
CA ARG A 350 -27.50 5.52 -3.95
C ARG A 350 -29.00 5.55 -4.20
N GLU A 351 -29.51 4.64 -5.04
CA GLU A 351 -30.94 4.54 -5.33
C GLU A 351 -31.77 4.30 -4.06
N ALA A 352 -31.33 3.40 -3.18
CA ALA A 352 -31.99 3.12 -1.91
C ALA A 352 -31.99 4.32 -0.95
N THR A 353 -31.00 5.20 -1.07
CA THR A 353 -30.90 6.42 -0.22
C THR A 353 -31.76 7.57 -0.76
N ILE A 354 -32.00 7.63 -2.07
CA ILE A 354 -32.76 8.70 -2.74
C ILE A 354 -34.28 8.45 -2.61
N GLN A 355 -34.72 7.20 -2.46
CA GLN A 355 -36.14 6.80 -2.26
C GLN A 355 -36.61 7.09 -0.83
#